data_2256d9057c78d6591b40e23ad513603f
#
_entry.id   2256d9057c78d6591b40e23ad513603f
#
_cell.length_a   1.000
_cell.length_b   1.000
_cell.length_c   1.000
_cell.angle_alpha   90.00
_cell.angle_beta   90.00
_cell.angle_gamma   90.00
#
_symmetry.space_group_name_H-M   'P 1'
#
loop_
_entity.id
_entity.type
_entity.pdbx_description
1 polymer ?
#
loop_
_entity_poly.entity_id
_entity_poly.type
_entity_poly.pdbx_seq_one_letter_code
_entity_poly.pdbx_strand_id
1 'polypeptide(L)'
;AGDVLQQKPKSFDDACGMYESLNYANFGIQEALKFRLAWMNMNPGERQPEIPELEKISDYFMHVCYPRTGILYNLNFGDSHKNVSAESSLMLLYALGIRNDNMLWYMNQVGQGQHRDGYFMNRPMGFLYTPDLSKAPEVPELKKSQLFSDFGWATMRTSWEKDATMLAVKSGHTWNHSHADANSFILFHKGVDILKDAGNCWYPNPNYRNYFFQSQ
;
A
#
# COMPACT_ATOMS: atom_id res chain seq x y z
N ALA A 1 -26.30 -6.75 4.66
CA ALA A 1 -25.02 -7.28 4.11
C ALA A 1 -24.76 -6.76 2.69
N GLY A 2 -25.78 -6.73 1.82
CA GLY A 2 -25.64 -6.29 0.42
C GLY A 2 -25.05 -4.90 0.27
N ASP A 3 -25.51 -3.95 1.06
CA ASP A 3 -25.04 -2.54 0.95
C ASP A 3 -23.56 -2.39 1.32
N VAL A 4 -23.09 -3.14 2.31
CA VAL A 4 -21.68 -3.10 2.74
C VAL A 4 -20.76 -3.70 1.67
N LEU A 5 -21.23 -4.76 0.98
CA LEU A 5 -20.45 -5.39 -0.08
C LEU A 5 -20.32 -4.51 -1.34
N GLN A 6 -21.22 -3.55 -1.52
CA GLN A 6 -21.23 -2.65 -2.68
C GLN A 6 -20.43 -1.35 -2.46
N GLN A 7 -20.10 -1.04 -1.21
CA GLN A 7 -19.44 0.22 -0.91
C GLN A 7 -17.92 0.14 -1.16
N LYS A 8 -17.42 1.01 -1.99
CA LYS A 8 -16.02 1.39 -2.04
C LYS A 8 -15.65 2.05 -0.70
N PRO A 9 -14.51 1.70 -0.09
CA PRO A 9 -14.01 2.46 1.04
C PRO A 9 -13.85 3.94 0.68
N LYS A 10 -14.57 4.82 1.35
CA LYS A 10 -14.64 6.26 1.03
C LYS A 10 -13.31 7.00 1.17
N SER A 11 -12.35 6.40 1.87
CA SER A 11 -11.01 6.94 2.06
C SER A 11 -10.10 6.77 0.84
N PHE A 12 -10.53 6.04 -0.20
CA PHE A 12 -9.80 5.90 -1.44
C PHE A 12 -10.36 6.83 -2.52
N ASP A 13 -9.48 7.51 -3.23
CA ASP A 13 -9.83 8.34 -4.38
C ASP A 13 -10.20 7.51 -5.62
N ASP A 14 -10.45 8.17 -6.76
CA ASP A 14 -10.80 7.48 -8.01
C ASP A 14 -9.63 6.72 -8.64
N ALA A 15 -8.39 7.11 -8.32
CA ALA A 15 -7.18 6.36 -8.65
C ALA A 15 -6.84 5.28 -7.60
N CYS A 16 -7.71 5.13 -6.59
CA CYS A 16 -7.55 4.23 -5.45
C CYS A 16 -6.32 4.48 -4.59
N GLY A 17 -5.80 5.71 -4.61
CA GLY A 17 -4.85 6.17 -3.62
C GLY A 17 -5.53 6.55 -2.31
N MET A 18 -4.78 6.64 -1.23
CA MET A 18 -5.29 6.98 0.08
C MET A 18 -4.50 8.08 0.75
N TYR A 19 -5.20 9.10 1.26
CA TYR A 19 -4.62 10.26 1.96
C TYR A 19 -3.77 9.90 3.18
N GLU A 20 -4.17 8.85 3.89
CA GLU A 20 -3.57 8.41 5.14
C GLU A 20 -2.36 7.50 4.92
N SER A 21 -1.89 7.40 3.68
CA SER A 21 -0.74 6.57 3.28
C SER A 21 -0.96 5.06 3.36
N LEU A 22 0.08 4.29 3.05
CA LEU A 22 0.00 2.83 2.94
C LEU A 22 -0.44 2.15 4.22
N ASN A 23 0.01 2.62 5.38
CA ASN A 23 -0.27 1.97 6.65
C ASN A 23 -1.78 1.87 6.91
N TYR A 24 -2.45 2.99 6.79
CA TYR A 24 -3.90 3.08 7.02
C TYR A 24 -4.72 2.57 5.85
N ALA A 25 -4.21 2.71 4.62
CA ALA A 25 -4.81 2.07 3.45
C ALA A 25 -4.89 0.55 3.62
N ASN A 26 -3.77 -0.05 4.01
CA ASN A 26 -3.69 -1.49 4.25
C ASN A 26 -4.58 -1.92 5.42
N PHE A 27 -4.59 -1.17 6.52
CA PHE A 27 -5.44 -1.45 7.67
C PHE A 27 -6.93 -1.37 7.32
N GLY A 28 -7.36 -0.29 6.68
CA GLY A 28 -8.77 -0.06 6.35
C GLY A 28 -9.33 -1.07 5.34
N ILE A 29 -8.57 -1.40 4.29
CA ILE A 29 -9.05 -2.32 3.27
C ILE A 29 -9.10 -3.78 3.75
N GLN A 30 -8.19 -4.19 4.63
CA GLN A 30 -8.14 -5.58 5.11
C GLN A 30 -9.44 -6.03 5.74
N GLU A 31 -10.07 -5.19 6.56
CA GLU A 31 -11.31 -5.57 7.24
C GLU A 31 -12.46 -5.78 6.23
N ALA A 32 -12.55 -4.93 5.21
CA ALA A 32 -13.51 -5.11 4.13
C ALA A 32 -13.24 -6.40 3.33
N LEU A 33 -11.98 -6.69 3.02
CA LEU A 33 -11.61 -7.91 2.28
C LEU A 33 -11.84 -9.17 3.10
N LYS A 34 -11.54 -9.16 4.39
CA LYS A 34 -11.84 -10.28 5.30
C LYS A 34 -13.34 -10.55 5.39
N PHE A 35 -14.14 -9.50 5.48
CA PHE A 35 -15.60 -9.62 5.47
C PHE A 35 -16.09 -10.25 4.16
N ARG A 36 -15.59 -9.79 3.01
CA ARG A 36 -15.95 -10.35 1.70
C ARG A 36 -15.57 -11.83 1.60
N LEU A 37 -14.37 -12.18 2.07
CA LEU A 37 -13.88 -13.56 2.05
C LEU A 37 -14.74 -14.48 2.96
N ALA A 38 -15.06 -14.02 4.16
CA ALA A 38 -15.94 -14.75 5.08
C ALA A 38 -17.34 -14.94 4.47
N TRP A 39 -17.91 -13.89 3.88
CA TRP A 39 -19.20 -13.95 3.22
C TRP A 39 -19.19 -14.95 2.06
N MET A 40 -18.15 -14.95 1.23
CA MET A 40 -17.99 -15.90 0.12
C MET A 40 -17.96 -17.35 0.61
N ASN A 41 -17.25 -17.61 1.69
CA ASN A 41 -17.15 -18.96 2.26
C ASN A 41 -18.47 -19.44 2.89
N MET A 42 -19.27 -18.51 3.41
CA MET A 42 -20.58 -18.83 4.01
C MET A 42 -21.71 -18.97 3.00
N ASN A 43 -21.53 -18.41 1.80
CA ASN A 43 -22.55 -18.41 0.74
C ASN A 43 -21.96 -18.98 -0.56
N PRO A 44 -21.60 -20.27 -0.58
CA PRO A 44 -20.99 -20.88 -1.74
C PRO A 44 -21.95 -20.86 -2.94
N GLY A 45 -21.45 -20.38 -4.08
CA GLY A 45 -22.24 -20.24 -5.30
C GLY A 45 -22.96 -18.90 -5.47
N GLU A 46 -22.99 -18.05 -4.45
CA GLU A 46 -23.49 -16.70 -4.61
C GLU A 46 -22.36 -15.75 -5.10
N ARG A 47 -22.67 -14.97 -6.14
CA ARG A 47 -21.72 -13.99 -6.67
C ARG A 47 -21.76 -12.71 -5.85
N GLN A 48 -20.60 -12.26 -5.39
CA GLN A 48 -20.47 -10.95 -4.76
C GLN A 48 -20.56 -9.83 -5.81
N PRO A 49 -21.08 -8.65 -5.43
CA PRO A 49 -21.01 -7.47 -6.27
C PRO A 49 -19.55 -7.15 -6.65
N GLU A 50 -19.32 -6.85 -7.90
CA GLU A 50 -18.02 -6.39 -8.37
C GLU A 50 -17.76 -4.97 -7.86
N ILE A 51 -16.53 -4.73 -7.45
CA ILE A 51 -16.00 -3.41 -7.10
C ILE A 51 -14.73 -3.22 -7.93
N PRO A 52 -14.84 -2.58 -9.12
CA PRO A 52 -13.69 -2.45 -10.04
C PRO A 52 -12.49 -1.73 -9.41
N GLU A 53 -12.73 -0.88 -8.42
CA GLU A 53 -11.69 -0.16 -7.70
C GLU A 53 -10.75 -1.08 -6.92
N LEU A 54 -11.18 -2.27 -6.54
CA LEU A 54 -10.32 -3.23 -5.82
C LEU A 54 -9.11 -3.67 -6.67
N GLU A 55 -9.24 -3.70 -7.97
CA GLU A 55 -8.12 -3.99 -8.89
C GLU A 55 -7.09 -2.86 -8.86
N LYS A 56 -7.55 -1.61 -8.83
CA LYS A 56 -6.69 -0.42 -8.82
C LYS A 56 -5.95 -0.22 -7.47
N ILE A 57 -6.53 -0.69 -6.38
CA ILE A 57 -5.89 -0.61 -5.05
C ILE A 57 -4.54 -1.35 -5.05
N SER A 58 -4.42 -2.45 -5.77
CA SER A 58 -3.15 -3.17 -5.88
C SER A 58 -2.05 -2.31 -6.51
N ASP A 59 -2.39 -1.55 -7.54
CA ASP A 59 -1.47 -0.66 -8.22
C ASP A 59 -1.00 0.48 -7.31
N TYR A 60 -1.90 1.04 -6.50
CA TYR A 60 -1.52 2.03 -5.49
C TYR A 60 -0.46 1.47 -4.54
N PHE A 61 -0.68 0.29 -3.97
CA PHE A 61 0.29 -0.32 -3.05
C PHE A 61 1.66 -0.51 -3.69
N MET A 62 1.71 -0.84 -4.97
CA MET A 62 2.97 -0.98 -5.69
C MET A 62 3.62 0.36 -6.01
N HIS A 63 2.84 1.35 -6.43
CA HIS A 63 3.39 2.67 -6.76
C HIS A 63 4.01 3.39 -5.56
N VAL A 64 3.48 3.17 -4.35
CA VAL A 64 4.00 3.81 -3.12
C VAL A 64 5.15 3.04 -2.47
N CYS A 65 5.62 1.94 -3.08
CA CYS A 65 6.79 1.23 -2.59
C CYS A 65 8.04 1.50 -3.45
N TYR A 66 9.21 1.31 -2.85
CA TYR A 66 10.50 1.37 -3.52
C TYR A 66 11.46 0.32 -2.96
N PRO A 67 12.33 -0.27 -3.80
CA PRO A 67 13.29 -1.25 -3.35
C PRO A 67 14.42 -0.57 -2.58
N ARG A 68 14.83 -1.16 -1.48
CA ARG A 68 16.08 -0.86 -0.80
C ARG A 68 16.86 -2.16 -0.64
N THR A 69 18.14 -2.08 -0.41
CA THR A 69 18.99 -3.27 -0.31
C THR A 69 18.41 -4.32 0.62
N GLY A 70 17.93 -5.41 0.04
CA GLY A 70 17.37 -6.57 0.75
C GLY A 70 15.93 -6.45 1.23
N ILE A 71 15.27 -5.29 1.10
CA ILE A 71 13.88 -5.09 1.51
C ILE A 71 13.13 -4.14 0.59
N LEU A 72 11.81 -4.25 0.59
CA LEU A 72 10.90 -3.32 -0.05
C LEU A 72 10.42 -2.29 0.99
N TYR A 73 10.62 -1.01 0.72
CA TYR A 73 10.18 0.08 1.59
C TYR A 73 8.97 0.80 1.00
N ASN A 74 8.22 1.47 1.85
CA ASN A 74 7.09 2.31 1.45
C ASN A 74 7.37 3.78 1.69
N LEU A 75 6.70 4.62 0.90
CA LEU A 75 6.60 6.04 1.20
C LEU A 75 5.96 6.21 2.58
N ASN A 76 6.62 6.95 3.44
CA ASN A 76 6.21 7.13 4.83
C ASN A 76 5.69 8.54 5.10
N PHE A 77 5.06 9.18 4.12
CA PHE A 77 4.32 10.41 4.32
C PHE A 77 3.21 10.20 5.35
N GLY A 78 3.00 11.19 6.22
CA GLY A 78 2.03 11.09 7.30
C GLY A 78 2.41 10.04 8.35
N ASP A 79 1.42 9.45 9.00
CA ASP A 79 1.59 8.46 10.07
C ASP A 79 1.97 7.06 9.56
N SER A 80 2.71 6.97 8.47
CA SER A 80 3.14 5.71 7.89
C SER A 80 4.57 5.34 8.26
N HIS A 81 4.83 4.05 8.31
CA HIS A 81 6.16 3.50 8.52
C HIS A 81 6.77 2.99 7.22
N LYS A 82 8.08 3.14 7.05
CA LYS A 82 8.80 2.67 5.85
C LYS A 82 8.73 1.17 5.65
N ASN A 83 8.67 0.41 6.72
CA ASN A 83 8.74 -1.06 6.72
C ASN A 83 7.36 -1.72 6.82
N VAL A 84 6.29 -1.00 6.54
CA VAL A 84 4.95 -1.57 6.36
C VAL A 84 4.84 -2.15 4.95
N SER A 85 4.14 -3.24 4.82
CA SER A 85 3.85 -3.87 3.54
C SER A 85 2.36 -4.14 3.37
N ALA A 86 1.92 -4.29 2.15
CA ALA A 86 0.52 -4.53 1.79
C ALA A 86 0.27 -5.99 1.39
N GLU A 87 1.22 -6.91 1.66
CA GLU A 87 1.09 -8.31 1.23
C GLU A 87 -0.19 -8.98 1.72
N SER A 88 -0.63 -8.64 2.93
CA SER A 88 -1.87 -9.18 3.49
C SER A 88 -3.11 -8.75 2.69
N SER A 89 -3.18 -7.49 2.28
CA SER A 89 -4.27 -7.00 1.43
C SER A 89 -4.22 -7.62 0.04
N LEU A 90 -3.04 -7.70 -0.56
CA LEU A 90 -2.87 -8.32 -1.88
C LEU A 90 -3.21 -9.81 -1.87
N MET A 91 -2.82 -10.53 -0.83
CA MET A 91 -3.18 -11.91 -0.64
C MET A 91 -4.70 -12.10 -0.53
N LEU A 92 -5.39 -11.25 0.23
CA LEU A 92 -6.85 -11.30 0.36
C LEU A 92 -7.56 -10.95 -0.97
N LEU A 93 -7.07 -9.95 -1.71
CA LEU A 93 -7.56 -9.65 -3.06
C LEU A 93 -7.42 -10.86 -3.97
N TYR A 94 -6.25 -11.49 -3.96
CA TYR A 94 -5.96 -12.67 -4.77
C TYR A 94 -6.88 -13.84 -4.40
N ALA A 95 -7.12 -14.08 -3.10
CA ALA A 95 -8.05 -15.09 -2.60
C ALA A 95 -9.51 -14.83 -3.02
N LEU A 96 -9.90 -13.57 -3.14
CA LEU A 96 -11.21 -13.15 -3.65
C LEU A 96 -11.36 -13.27 -5.18
N GLY A 97 -10.31 -13.68 -5.88
CA GLY A 97 -10.32 -13.85 -7.33
C GLY A 97 -9.86 -12.62 -8.12
N ILE A 98 -9.50 -11.54 -7.46
CA ILE A 98 -8.89 -10.36 -8.08
C ILE A 98 -7.40 -10.65 -8.24
N ARG A 99 -6.98 -11.01 -9.46
CA ARG A 99 -5.66 -11.60 -9.71
C ARG A 99 -4.92 -10.85 -10.80
N ASN A 100 -3.70 -10.41 -10.51
CA ASN A 100 -2.73 -10.00 -11.51
C ASN A 100 -1.31 -10.39 -11.07
N ASP A 101 -0.41 -10.51 -12.03
CA ASP A 101 0.97 -10.98 -11.79
C ASP A 101 1.80 -9.95 -11.00
N ASN A 102 1.43 -8.67 -11.05
CA ASN A 102 2.08 -7.63 -10.25
C ASN A 102 1.88 -7.86 -8.75
N MET A 103 0.73 -8.41 -8.33
CA MET A 103 0.51 -8.80 -6.94
C MET A 103 1.47 -9.90 -6.50
N LEU A 104 1.73 -10.88 -7.38
CA LEU A 104 2.68 -11.97 -7.11
C LEU A 104 4.09 -11.40 -6.96
N TRP A 105 4.48 -10.47 -7.84
CA TRP A 105 5.76 -9.77 -7.71
C TRP A 105 5.91 -9.11 -6.34
N TYR A 106 4.93 -8.33 -5.92
CA TYR A 106 4.98 -7.63 -4.63
C TYR A 106 5.11 -8.60 -3.46
N MET A 107 4.25 -9.62 -3.41
CA MET A 107 4.28 -10.62 -2.34
C MET A 107 5.60 -11.40 -2.32
N ASN A 108 6.19 -11.71 -3.49
CA ASN A 108 7.47 -12.36 -3.59
C ASN A 108 8.62 -11.46 -3.07
N GLN A 109 8.61 -10.15 -3.38
CA GLN A 109 9.60 -9.21 -2.85
C GLN A 109 9.54 -9.10 -1.32
N VAL A 110 8.34 -9.06 -0.76
CA VAL A 110 8.12 -9.00 0.69
C VAL A 110 8.52 -10.33 1.36
N GLY A 111 8.17 -11.46 0.76
CA GLY A 111 8.50 -12.79 1.28
C GLY A 111 10.00 -13.08 1.35
N GLN A 112 10.81 -12.42 0.51
CA GLN A 112 12.26 -12.53 0.51
C GLN A 112 12.94 -11.55 1.47
N GLY A 113 12.21 -10.55 1.98
CA GLY A 113 12.75 -9.50 2.84
C GLY A 113 12.38 -9.70 4.31
N GLN A 114 13.13 -9.04 5.19
CA GLN A 114 12.80 -8.97 6.61
C GLN A 114 11.82 -7.81 6.87
N HIS A 115 10.61 -7.92 6.33
CA HIS A 115 9.56 -6.99 6.69
C HIS A 115 9.06 -7.28 8.09
N ARG A 116 8.95 -6.23 8.90
CA ARG A 116 8.41 -6.32 10.27
C ARG A 116 6.98 -6.85 10.27
N ASP A 117 6.25 -6.64 9.18
CA ASP A 117 4.87 -7.07 8.95
C ASP A 117 4.76 -8.22 7.94
N GLY A 118 5.82 -8.93 7.65
CA GLY A 118 5.78 -10.27 7.03
C GLY A 118 4.90 -11.26 7.81
N TYR A 119 4.04 -10.66 8.53
CA TYR A 119 3.13 -11.05 9.59
C TYR A 119 2.05 -11.98 9.07
N PHE A 120 1.59 -11.74 7.85
CA PHE A 120 0.51 -12.54 7.29
C PHE A 120 1.01 -13.84 6.67
N MET A 121 2.12 -13.82 5.97
CA MET A 121 2.68 -15.03 5.35
C MET A 121 3.12 -16.08 6.38
N ASN A 122 3.39 -15.65 7.61
CA ASN A 122 3.77 -16.53 8.73
C ASN A 122 2.61 -16.85 9.68
N ARG A 123 1.35 -16.59 9.28
CA ARG A 123 0.16 -16.80 10.10
C ARG A 123 -0.85 -17.74 9.42
N PRO A 124 -1.86 -18.25 10.13
CA PRO A 124 -2.83 -19.16 9.56
C PRO A 124 -3.47 -18.68 8.26
N MET A 125 -3.79 -17.39 8.15
CA MET A 125 -4.35 -16.81 6.93
C MET A 125 -3.34 -16.85 5.77
N GLY A 126 -2.07 -16.58 6.03
CA GLY A 126 -1.00 -16.70 5.05
C GLY A 126 -0.84 -18.13 4.56
N PHE A 127 -0.85 -19.09 5.46
CA PHE A 127 -0.81 -20.51 5.10
C PHE A 127 -1.97 -20.91 4.18
N LEU A 128 -3.17 -20.40 4.44
CA LEU A 128 -4.37 -20.78 3.68
C LEU A 128 -4.46 -20.06 2.32
N TYR A 129 -3.99 -18.83 2.20
CA TYR A 129 -4.32 -17.96 1.07
C TYR A 129 -3.11 -17.40 0.31
N THR A 130 -1.88 -17.69 0.73
CA THR A 130 -0.71 -17.30 -0.06
C THR A 130 -0.73 -18.03 -1.41
N PRO A 131 -0.70 -17.30 -2.53
CA PRO A 131 -0.68 -17.93 -3.85
C PRO A 131 0.67 -18.58 -4.15
N ASP A 132 0.74 -19.32 -5.25
CA ASP A 132 1.99 -19.83 -5.78
C ASP A 132 2.85 -18.68 -6.30
N LEU A 133 3.87 -18.31 -5.53
CA LEU A 133 4.79 -17.21 -5.85
C LEU A 133 5.87 -17.60 -6.86
N SER A 134 5.97 -18.88 -7.25
CA SER A 134 6.95 -19.32 -8.27
C SER A 134 6.68 -18.71 -9.65
N LYS A 135 5.46 -18.20 -9.86
CA LYS A 135 5.03 -17.53 -11.09
C LYS A 135 5.19 -16.00 -11.05
N ALA A 136 5.75 -15.47 -9.99
CA ALA A 136 5.96 -14.03 -9.87
C ALA A 136 6.92 -13.52 -10.96
N PRO A 137 6.59 -12.43 -11.67
CA PRO A 137 7.51 -11.83 -12.63
C PRO A 137 8.74 -11.23 -11.92
N GLU A 138 9.85 -11.07 -12.64
CA GLU A 138 11.04 -10.41 -12.11
C GLU A 138 10.79 -8.92 -11.82
N VAL A 139 10.03 -8.27 -12.71
CA VAL A 139 9.60 -6.87 -12.59
C VAL A 139 8.12 -6.76 -12.92
N PRO A 140 7.39 -5.83 -12.27
CA PRO A 140 5.98 -5.67 -12.53
C PRO A 140 5.73 -4.92 -13.85
N GLU A 141 4.66 -5.26 -14.52
CA GLU A 141 4.17 -4.55 -15.71
C GLU A 141 3.31 -3.35 -15.30
N LEU A 142 3.97 -2.31 -14.77
CA LEU A 142 3.31 -1.08 -14.32
C LEU A 142 3.97 0.15 -14.93
N LYS A 143 3.20 1.21 -15.05
CA LYS A 143 3.73 2.54 -15.42
C LYS A 143 4.84 2.94 -14.45
N LYS A 144 5.84 3.64 -14.96
CA LYS A 144 6.95 4.15 -14.13
C LYS A 144 6.57 5.40 -13.34
N SER A 145 5.46 6.03 -13.69
CA SER A 145 4.97 7.23 -13.01
C SER A 145 3.48 7.11 -12.78
N GLN A 146 3.03 7.60 -11.63
CA GLN A 146 1.63 7.64 -11.25
C GLN A 146 1.33 8.97 -10.55
N LEU A 147 0.23 9.59 -10.94
CA LEU A 147 -0.36 10.75 -10.28
C LEU A 147 -1.65 10.30 -9.59
N PHE A 148 -1.75 10.64 -8.31
CA PHE A 148 -2.96 10.54 -7.51
C PHE A 148 -3.47 11.96 -7.30
N SER A 149 -4.30 12.43 -8.24
CA SER A 149 -4.66 13.84 -8.39
C SER A 149 -5.48 14.38 -7.23
N ASP A 150 -6.37 13.55 -6.68
CA ASP A 150 -7.32 13.99 -5.67
C ASP A 150 -6.66 14.38 -4.34
N PHE A 151 -5.53 13.77 -4.02
CA PHE A 151 -4.77 14.11 -2.82
C PHE A 151 -3.34 14.60 -3.10
N GLY A 152 -3.02 14.84 -4.37
CA GLY A 152 -1.81 15.53 -4.78
C GLY A 152 -0.51 14.77 -4.53
N TRP A 153 -0.51 13.45 -4.74
CA TRP A 153 0.70 12.66 -4.70
C TRP A 153 1.13 12.26 -6.11
N ALA A 154 2.43 12.27 -6.34
CA ALA A 154 3.02 11.75 -7.56
C ALA A 154 4.21 10.85 -7.22
N THR A 155 4.33 9.75 -7.96
CA THR A 155 5.51 8.88 -7.92
C THR A 155 6.09 8.77 -9.31
N MET A 156 7.40 8.85 -9.42
CA MET A 156 8.14 8.75 -10.67
C MET A 156 9.39 7.90 -10.44
N ARG A 157 9.64 6.93 -11.33
CA ARG A 157 10.81 6.06 -11.22
C ARG A 157 11.45 5.79 -12.58
N THR A 158 12.73 5.53 -12.61
CA THR A 158 13.47 5.19 -13.83
C THR A 158 13.16 3.75 -14.28
N SER A 159 12.98 2.85 -13.32
CA SER A 159 12.63 1.44 -13.55
C SER A 159 11.97 0.85 -12.30
N TRP A 160 11.60 -0.42 -12.36
CA TRP A 160 11.15 -1.21 -11.20
C TRP A 160 12.28 -2.05 -10.59
N GLU A 161 13.49 -1.93 -11.11
CA GLU A 161 14.68 -2.63 -10.64
C GLU A 161 15.21 -2.05 -9.32
N LYS A 162 16.04 -2.84 -8.65
CA LYS A 162 16.62 -2.48 -7.34
C LYS A 162 17.55 -1.26 -7.38
N ASP A 163 18.09 -0.95 -8.55
CA ASP A 163 18.97 0.21 -8.77
C ASP A 163 18.25 1.45 -9.30
N ALA A 164 16.91 1.42 -9.31
CA ALA A 164 16.10 2.53 -9.78
C ALA A 164 16.36 3.82 -9.01
N THR A 165 16.12 4.93 -9.66
CA THR A 165 15.88 6.22 -9.01
C THR A 165 14.39 6.41 -8.90
N MET A 166 13.90 6.83 -7.72
CA MET A 166 12.51 7.17 -7.50
C MET A 166 12.39 8.51 -6.81
N LEU A 167 11.53 9.35 -7.34
CA LEU A 167 11.05 10.58 -6.72
C LEU A 167 9.57 10.42 -6.38
N ALA A 168 9.21 10.69 -5.14
CA ALA A 168 7.84 10.82 -4.70
C ALA A 168 7.61 12.22 -4.18
N VAL A 169 6.49 12.82 -4.56
CA VAL A 169 6.10 14.17 -4.15
C VAL A 169 4.71 14.11 -3.53
N LYS A 170 4.55 14.84 -2.43
CA LYS A 170 3.27 15.10 -1.79
C LYS A 170 3.01 16.60 -1.80
N SER A 171 1.97 17.04 -2.52
CA SER A 171 1.65 18.45 -2.71
C SER A 171 0.13 18.69 -2.73
N GLY A 172 -0.60 17.98 -1.92
CA GLY A 172 -2.05 18.11 -1.82
C GLY A 172 -2.48 18.58 -0.42
N HIS A 173 -3.78 18.59 -0.23
CA HIS A 173 -4.35 18.85 1.07
C HIS A 173 -4.06 17.71 2.05
N THR A 174 -4.08 18.02 3.33
CA THR A 174 -3.88 17.06 4.40
C THR A 174 -5.22 16.71 5.04
N TRP A 175 -5.33 15.48 5.51
CA TRP A 175 -6.49 15.02 6.25
C TRP A 175 -6.02 14.10 7.39
N ASN A 176 -6.93 13.33 7.96
CA ASN A 176 -6.65 12.43 9.08
C ASN A 176 -5.37 11.59 8.85
N HIS A 177 -4.58 11.38 9.90
CA HIS A 177 -3.26 10.71 9.85
C HIS A 177 -2.24 11.32 8.88
N SER A 178 -2.50 12.51 8.40
CA SER A 178 -1.55 13.30 7.59
C SER A 178 -0.79 14.29 8.43
N HIS A 179 0.42 14.62 7.99
CA HIS A 179 1.23 15.68 8.58
C HIS A 179 1.04 17.00 7.83
N ALA A 180 1.49 18.11 8.39
CA ALA A 180 1.56 19.42 7.71
C ALA A 180 2.80 19.45 6.78
N ASP A 181 2.87 18.49 5.87
CA ASP A 181 4.01 18.18 5.02
C ASP A 181 3.68 18.34 3.52
N ALA A 182 2.77 19.25 3.18
CA ALA A 182 2.55 19.64 1.79
C ALA A 182 3.84 20.18 1.17
N ASN A 183 4.08 19.83 -0.11
CA ASN A 183 5.32 20.10 -0.85
C ASN A 183 6.55 19.34 -0.34
N SER A 184 6.37 18.29 0.44
CA SER A 184 7.46 17.40 0.78
C SER A 184 7.74 16.39 -0.33
N PHE A 185 8.94 15.83 -0.33
CA PHE A 185 9.33 14.82 -1.29
C PHE A 185 10.35 13.84 -0.72
N ILE A 186 10.36 12.65 -1.30
CA ILE A 186 11.29 11.57 -1.00
C ILE A 186 12.07 11.27 -2.28
N LEU A 187 13.39 11.25 -2.20
CA LEU A 187 14.28 10.86 -3.28
C LEU A 187 15.08 9.63 -2.89
N PHE A 188 14.89 8.58 -3.66
CA PHE A 188 15.64 7.33 -3.56
C PHE A 188 16.52 7.14 -4.80
N HIS A 189 17.73 6.65 -4.65
CA HIS A 189 18.64 6.37 -5.75
C HIS A 189 19.50 5.14 -5.46
N LYS A 190 19.42 4.13 -6.31
CA LYS A 190 20.30 2.93 -6.29
C LYS A 190 20.46 2.32 -4.90
N GLY A 191 19.37 2.03 -4.22
CA GLY A 191 19.38 1.39 -2.90
C GLY A 191 19.58 2.34 -1.71
N VAL A 192 19.69 3.65 -1.93
CA VAL A 192 19.97 4.66 -0.89
C VAL A 192 18.87 5.71 -0.84
N ASP A 193 18.39 6.02 0.37
CA ASP A 193 17.54 7.19 0.61
C ASP A 193 18.42 8.45 0.57
N ILE A 194 18.29 9.24 -0.49
CA ILE A 194 19.00 10.53 -0.61
C ILE A 194 18.30 11.60 0.21
N LEU A 195 16.98 11.69 0.04
CA LEU A 195 16.10 12.53 0.85
C LEU A 195 14.93 11.66 1.31
N LYS A 196 14.59 11.77 2.58
CA LYS A 196 13.56 10.95 3.19
C LYS A 196 12.65 11.81 4.06
N ASP A 197 11.41 11.40 4.19
CA ASP A 197 10.53 11.90 5.23
C ASP A 197 11.02 11.45 6.62
N ALA A 198 10.84 12.31 7.63
CA ALA A 198 11.22 12.00 9.01
C ALA A 198 10.39 10.86 9.62
N GLY A 199 9.23 10.59 9.04
CA GLY A 199 8.29 9.58 9.52
C GLY A 199 7.40 10.11 10.64
N ASN A 200 6.74 9.18 11.33
CA ASN A 200 5.88 9.49 12.46
C ASN A 200 6.59 9.27 13.81
N CYS A 201 5.96 9.73 14.86
CA CYS A 201 6.36 9.39 16.23
C CYS A 201 5.19 8.72 16.97
N TRP A 202 5.49 8.24 18.16
CA TRP A 202 4.50 7.62 19.02
C TRP A 202 3.43 8.61 19.48
N TYR A 203 2.15 8.31 19.26
CA TYR A 203 1.01 9.18 19.56
C TYR A 203 0.94 9.75 20.97
N PRO A 204 1.27 9.01 22.04
CA PRO A 204 1.36 9.56 23.39
C PRO A 204 2.49 10.59 23.58
N ASN A 205 3.38 10.79 22.61
CA ASN A 205 4.38 11.84 22.72
C ASN A 205 3.69 13.22 22.79
N PRO A 206 3.93 14.03 23.81
CA PRO A 206 3.26 15.33 23.97
C PRO A 206 3.55 16.31 22.82
N ASN A 207 4.63 16.11 22.11
CA ASN A 207 5.00 16.92 20.95
C ASN A 207 4.38 16.43 19.63
N TYR A 208 3.69 15.28 19.61
CA TYR A 208 3.16 14.72 18.39
C TYR A 208 2.34 15.74 17.58
N ARG A 209 1.33 16.38 18.21
CA ARG A 209 0.49 17.38 17.56
C ARG A 209 1.25 18.64 17.15
N ASN A 210 2.22 19.05 17.93
CA ASN A 210 2.96 20.28 17.70
C ASN A 210 3.94 20.17 16.53
N TYR A 211 4.50 18.98 16.30
CA TYR A 211 5.48 18.76 15.21
C TYR A 211 4.84 18.41 13.88
N PHE A 212 3.78 17.61 13.88
CA PHE A 212 3.27 17.02 12.65
C PHE A 212 2.07 17.75 12.06
N PHE A 213 1.32 18.49 12.89
CA PHE A 213 0.09 19.17 12.46
C PHE A 213 0.17 20.70 12.44
N GLN A 214 1.29 21.28 12.78
CA GLN A 214 1.50 22.72 12.69
C GLN A 214 2.59 23.02 11.67
N SER A 215 2.29 23.92 10.72
CA SER A 215 3.33 24.58 9.91
C SER A 215 4.16 25.45 10.83
N GLN A 216 5.45 25.22 10.88
CA GLN A 216 6.40 26.15 11.50
C GLN A 216 6.66 27.32 10.58
#